data_2d2e61b026e6fbb1c7544b4e4401588c
#
_entry.id   2d2e61b026e6fbb1c7544b4e4401588c
#
_cell.length_a   1.000
_cell.length_b   1.000
_cell.length_c   1.000
_cell.angle_alpha   90.00
_cell.angle_beta   90.00
_cell.angle_gamma   90.00
#
_symmetry.space_group_name_H-M   'P 1'
#
loop_
_entity.id
_entity.type
_entity.pdbx_description
1 polymer ?
#
loop_
_entity_poly.entity_id
_entity_poly.type
_entity_poly.pdbx_seq_one_letter_code
_entity_poly.pdbx_strand_id
1 'polypeptide(L)'
;TLESPEAAGVEMSLSPDGSRLVVTWPVVKGAGGYEFTLYNVDDFEKPIVIGVEKEVIDGCSAVREVEADTKYMAAIRTLGNEQYNNKEAQTASEIPYSTLAPTDATIESGDISAWLVANPIPADKIGQEYTIDLVGGREYIVSDVIDFGNQQVTIRGSKVNHAKIKMVGNASFLTNKGFKLKFADVDCAEMTAATLLGTSTTPDASSQVASGEYVVSTPIMLQGCNVTNLGKKLFYDMNKVKYCIDYLGFDDCNIQMLQSDVLVHAAKSSIIRMD
;
A
#
# COMPACT_ATOMS: atom_id res chain seq x y z
N THR A 1 -40.45 13.29 7.05
CA THR A 1 -38.98 13.16 7.03
C THR A 1 -38.57 12.30 5.84
N LEU A 2 -37.59 12.76 5.10
CA LEU A 2 -37.00 12.01 4.00
C LEU A 2 -35.99 10.98 4.52
N GLU A 3 -35.66 10.00 3.69
CA GLU A 3 -34.56 9.09 3.91
C GLU A 3 -33.33 9.54 3.10
N SER A 4 -32.14 9.20 3.55
CA SER A 4 -30.92 9.38 2.74
C SER A 4 -30.84 8.32 1.64
N PRO A 5 -30.03 8.54 0.57
CA PRO A 5 -29.93 7.57 -0.51
C PRO A 5 -29.52 6.18 0.03
N GLU A 6 -30.14 5.13 -0.51
CA GLU A 6 -29.77 3.77 -0.13
C GLU A 6 -28.31 3.48 -0.50
N ALA A 7 -27.55 2.95 0.44
CA ALA A 7 -26.12 2.66 0.25
C ALA A 7 -25.84 1.77 -0.97
N ALA A 8 -26.71 0.79 -1.23
CA ALA A 8 -26.59 -0.11 -2.38
C ALA A 8 -26.71 0.59 -3.75
N GLY A 9 -27.33 1.78 -3.78
CA GLY A 9 -27.47 2.59 -5.00
C GLY A 9 -26.36 3.62 -5.19
N VAL A 10 -25.46 3.76 -4.23
CA VAL A 10 -24.32 4.69 -4.32
C VAL A 10 -23.19 4.05 -5.09
N GLU A 11 -22.73 4.73 -6.13
CA GLU A 11 -21.61 4.28 -6.94
C GLU A 11 -20.39 5.15 -6.69
N MET A 12 -19.24 4.52 -6.57
CA MET A 12 -17.95 5.17 -6.37
C MET A 12 -16.93 4.64 -7.38
N SER A 13 -16.25 5.54 -8.05
CA SER A 13 -15.22 5.18 -9.04
C SER A 13 -14.08 6.19 -9.03
N LEU A 14 -12.87 5.69 -9.28
CA LEU A 14 -11.69 6.54 -9.47
C LEU A 14 -11.62 7.09 -10.89
N SER A 15 -11.07 8.30 -11.02
CA SER A 15 -10.59 8.81 -12.31
C SER A 15 -9.51 7.88 -12.88
N PRO A 16 -9.23 7.92 -14.20
CA PRO A 16 -8.23 7.05 -14.83
C PRO A 16 -6.83 7.13 -14.21
N ASP A 17 -6.44 8.30 -13.69
CA ASP A 17 -5.15 8.52 -13.02
C ASP A 17 -5.18 8.19 -11.51
N GLY A 18 -6.35 7.80 -10.98
CA GLY A 18 -6.53 7.46 -9.57
C GLY A 18 -6.54 8.65 -8.60
N SER A 19 -6.45 9.89 -9.09
CA SER A 19 -6.33 11.09 -8.24
C SER A 19 -7.65 11.62 -7.71
N ARG A 20 -8.78 11.22 -8.28
CA ARG A 20 -10.11 11.71 -7.93
C ARG A 20 -11.08 10.57 -7.74
N LEU A 21 -11.94 10.72 -6.74
CA LEU A 21 -13.07 9.83 -6.49
C LEU A 21 -14.35 10.54 -6.93
N VAL A 22 -15.10 9.88 -7.82
CA VAL A 22 -16.43 10.30 -8.23
C VAL A 22 -17.46 9.48 -7.48
N VAL A 23 -18.35 10.16 -6.75
CA VAL A 23 -19.44 9.54 -5.99
C VAL A 23 -20.76 9.96 -6.61
N THR A 24 -21.60 9.00 -6.98
CA THR A 24 -22.95 9.25 -7.49
C THR A 24 -23.96 8.48 -6.68
N TRP A 25 -25.16 9.03 -6.55
CA TRP A 25 -26.24 8.41 -5.80
C TRP A 25 -27.59 8.58 -6.48
N PRO A 26 -28.56 7.72 -6.19
CA PRO A 26 -29.88 7.84 -6.75
C PRO A 26 -30.63 9.04 -6.17
N VAL A 27 -31.47 9.63 -7.02
CA VAL A 27 -32.35 10.73 -6.61
C VAL A 27 -33.34 10.24 -5.56
N VAL A 28 -33.43 10.98 -4.46
CA VAL A 28 -34.50 10.80 -3.45
C VAL A 28 -35.67 11.72 -3.83
N LYS A 29 -36.83 11.13 -4.02
CA LYS A 29 -38.03 11.89 -4.41
C LYS A 29 -38.39 12.93 -3.36
N GLY A 30 -38.51 14.17 -3.78
CA GLY A 30 -38.85 15.29 -2.91
C GLY A 30 -37.66 15.91 -2.16
N ALA A 31 -36.44 15.50 -2.48
CA ALA A 31 -35.23 16.10 -1.92
C ALA A 31 -35.09 17.58 -2.34
N GLY A 32 -34.60 18.40 -1.43
CA GLY A 32 -34.19 19.78 -1.69
C GLY A 32 -32.70 19.91 -2.04
N GLY A 33 -31.99 18.81 -2.06
CA GLY A 33 -30.54 18.72 -2.26
C GLY A 33 -29.96 17.70 -1.32
N TYR A 34 -28.63 17.69 -1.22
CA TYR A 34 -27.89 16.72 -0.38
C TYR A 34 -26.73 17.41 0.32
N GLU A 35 -26.43 16.97 1.53
CA GLU A 35 -25.14 17.25 2.16
C GLU A 35 -24.20 16.11 1.87
N PHE A 36 -23.00 16.43 1.41
CA PHE A 36 -21.95 15.46 1.10
C PHE A 36 -20.69 15.75 1.91
N THR A 37 -20.12 14.72 2.51
CA THR A 37 -18.81 14.77 3.15
C THR A 37 -18.02 13.51 2.80
N LEU A 38 -16.75 13.66 2.43
CA LEU A 38 -15.82 12.55 2.34
C LEU A 38 -14.84 12.62 3.50
N TYR A 39 -14.65 11.51 4.19
CA TYR A 39 -13.68 11.36 5.28
C TYR A 39 -12.57 10.40 4.88
N ASN A 40 -11.32 10.75 5.24
CA ASN A 40 -10.26 9.76 5.40
C ASN A 40 -10.48 9.06 6.74
N VAL A 41 -10.65 7.75 6.70
CA VAL A 41 -10.90 6.90 7.87
C VAL A 41 -9.80 5.85 8.06
N ASP A 42 -8.56 6.15 7.68
CA ASP A 42 -7.41 5.32 8.02
C ASP A 42 -7.36 5.05 9.53
N ASP A 43 -7.66 6.07 10.33
CA ASP A 43 -7.99 5.95 11.74
C ASP A 43 -9.50 6.20 11.93
N PHE A 44 -10.27 5.14 12.16
CA PHE A 44 -11.73 5.24 12.36
C PHE A 44 -12.14 6.07 13.57
N GLU A 45 -11.25 6.20 14.57
CA GLU A 45 -11.52 7.00 15.77
C GLU A 45 -11.28 8.49 15.54
N LYS A 46 -10.54 8.84 14.50
CA LYS A 46 -10.16 10.21 14.14
C LYS A 46 -10.36 10.47 12.64
N PRO A 47 -11.62 10.47 12.15
CA PRO A 47 -11.88 10.77 10.75
C PRO A 47 -11.40 12.18 10.37
N ILE A 48 -10.85 12.31 9.18
CA ILE A 48 -10.36 13.59 8.64
C ILE A 48 -11.21 13.96 7.44
N VAL A 49 -11.80 15.15 7.44
CA VAL A 49 -12.59 15.66 6.31
C VAL A 49 -11.67 15.92 5.12
N ILE A 50 -12.09 15.42 3.95
CA ILE A 50 -11.46 15.68 2.67
C ILE A 50 -12.27 16.74 1.92
N GLY A 51 -11.68 17.91 1.73
CA GLY A 51 -12.37 19.03 1.08
C GLY A 51 -13.37 19.70 2.02
N VAL A 52 -14.60 19.90 1.58
CA VAL A 52 -15.65 20.62 2.31
C VAL A 52 -16.50 19.65 3.12
N GLU A 53 -16.69 19.95 4.40
CA GLU A 53 -17.61 19.22 5.27
C GLU A 53 -19.05 19.67 4.98
N LYS A 54 -19.96 18.71 4.85
CA LYS A 54 -21.40 18.95 4.61
C LYS A 54 -21.64 19.90 3.44
N GLU A 55 -20.92 19.72 2.37
CA GLU A 55 -21.14 20.50 1.15
C GLU A 55 -22.54 20.25 0.63
N VAL A 56 -23.26 21.34 0.37
CA VAL A 56 -24.60 21.27 -0.20
C VAL A 56 -24.50 21.06 -1.71
N ILE A 57 -25.02 19.93 -2.18
CA ILE A 57 -25.04 19.51 -3.58
C ILE A 57 -26.48 19.56 -4.09
N ASP A 58 -26.72 20.27 -5.18
CA ASP A 58 -28.01 20.33 -5.86
C ASP A 58 -28.27 19.09 -6.74
N GLY A 59 -27.23 18.46 -7.22
CA GLY A 59 -27.29 17.22 -8.01
C GLY A 59 -27.07 15.96 -7.15
N CYS A 60 -26.80 14.86 -7.83
CA CYS A 60 -26.56 13.55 -7.24
C CYS A 60 -25.13 13.05 -7.49
N SER A 61 -24.15 13.94 -7.53
CA SER A 61 -22.76 13.61 -7.77
C SER A 61 -21.82 14.56 -7.03
N ALA A 62 -20.74 14.03 -6.51
CA ALA A 62 -19.65 14.80 -5.92
C ALA A 62 -18.30 14.21 -6.35
N VAL A 63 -17.29 15.07 -6.41
CA VAL A 63 -15.91 14.68 -6.77
C VAL A 63 -14.97 15.20 -5.69
N ARG A 64 -14.03 14.35 -5.26
CA ARG A 64 -12.98 14.71 -4.29
C ARG A 64 -11.65 14.20 -4.75
N GLU A 65 -10.60 14.95 -4.43
CA GLU A 65 -9.23 14.47 -4.57
C GLU A 65 -8.94 13.41 -3.51
N VAL A 66 -8.33 12.31 -3.93
CA VAL A 66 -7.99 11.17 -3.08
C VAL A 66 -6.55 10.72 -3.30
N GLU A 67 -6.03 10.00 -2.32
CA GLU A 67 -4.69 9.46 -2.33
C GLU A 67 -4.71 7.93 -2.46
N ALA A 68 -3.61 7.36 -2.91
CA ALA A 68 -3.40 5.91 -2.90
C ALA A 68 -3.33 5.37 -1.46
N ASP A 69 -3.53 4.07 -1.30
CA ASP A 69 -3.37 3.35 -0.04
C ASP A 69 -4.16 3.97 1.14
N THR A 70 -5.38 4.40 0.89
CA THR A 70 -6.17 5.16 1.86
C THR A 70 -7.60 4.61 1.97
N LYS A 71 -8.12 4.58 3.19
CA LYS A 71 -9.51 4.21 3.49
C LYS A 71 -10.36 5.47 3.60
N TYR A 72 -11.48 5.47 2.89
CA TYR A 72 -12.44 6.59 2.87
C TYR A 72 -13.83 6.16 3.30
N MET A 73 -14.62 7.13 3.75
CA MET A 73 -16.05 7.01 4.03
C MET A 73 -16.77 8.21 3.44
N ALA A 74 -17.73 7.97 2.54
CA ALA A 74 -18.63 9.00 2.08
C ALA A 74 -19.89 9.04 2.94
N ALA A 75 -20.31 10.24 3.32
CA ALA A 75 -21.56 10.48 4.04
C ALA A 75 -22.46 11.36 3.19
N ILE A 76 -23.67 10.88 2.90
CA ILE A 76 -24.66 11.56 2.06
C ILE A 76 -25.97 11.69 2.84
N ARG A 77 -26.42 12.92 3.09
CA ARG A 77 -27.69 13.19 3.79
C ARG A 77 -28.63 13.98 2.89
N THR A 78 -29.87 13.51 2.76
CA THR A 78 -30.91 14.19 1.99
C THR A 78 -31.44 15.41 2.74
N LEU A 79 -31.46 16.56 2.07
CA LEU A 79 -32.03 17.80 2.59
C LEU A 79 -33.52 17.88 2.32
N GLY A 80 -34.25 18.54 3.23
CA GLY A 80 -35.66 18.81 3.09
C GLY A 80 -35.95 19.81 1.95
N ASN A 81 -37.19 19.83 1.54
CA ASN A 81 -37.71 20.78 0.54
C ASN A 81 -39.00 21.38 1.03
N GLU A 82 -39.00 22.68 1.30
CA GLU A 82 -40.18 23.41 1.82
C GLU A 82 -41.35 23.36 0.84
N GLN A 83 -41.08 23.34 -0.46
CA GLN A 83 -42.09 23.25 -1.50
C GLN A 83 -42.95 22.00 -1.39
N TYR A 84 -42.38 20.91 -0.88
CA TYR A 84 -43.08 19.63 -0.66
C TYR A 84 -43.43 19.39 0.81
N ASN A 85 -43.21 20.37 1.67
CA ASN A 85 -43.46 20.27 3.12
C ASN A 85 -42.86 19.02 3.76
N ASN A 86 -41.65 18.71 3.35
CA ASN A 86 -40.89 17.58 3.91
C ASN A 86 -39.63 18.07 4.67
N LYS A 87 -39.13 17.19 5.51
CA LYS A 87 -37.95 17.45 6.36
C LYS A 87 -36.78 16.59 5.89
N GLU A 88 -35.60 17.09 6.14
CA GLU A 88 -34.37 16.37 5.87
C GLU A 88 -34.31 15.00 6.54
N ALA A 89 -33.45 14.14 6.01
CA ALA A 89 -33.14 12.86 6.63
C ALA A 89 -32.45 13.06 7.99
N GLN A 90 -32.77 12.21 8.95
CA GLN A 90 -32.20 12.29 10.29
C GLN A 90 -30.71 11.84 10.31
N THR A 91 -30.37 10.88 9.46
CA THR A 91 -29.03 10.30 9.38
C THR A 91 -28.53 10.32 7.95
N ALA A 92 -27.22 10.43 7.78
CA ALA A 92 -26.58 10.23 6.50
C ALA A 92 -26.43 8.75 6.18
N SER A 93 -26.42 8.42 4.89
CA SER A 93 -25.91 7.13 4.44
C SER A 93 -24.40 7.17 4.43
N GLU A 94 -23.77 6.14 4.96
CA GLU A 94 -22.32 6.01 5.04
C GLU A 94 -21.85 4.86 4.14
N ILE A 95 -20.96 5.15 3.21
CA ILE A 95 -20.48 4.20 2.23
C ILE A 95 -18.94 4.17 2.24
N PRO A 96 -18.32 3.03 2.59
CA PRO A 96 -16.86 2.90 2.61
C PRO A 96 -16.30 2.79 1.19
N TYR A 97 -15.11 3.32 1.01
CA TYR A 97 -14.31 3.12 -0.19
C TYR A 97 -12.82 3.04 0.16
N SER A 98 -12.09 2.15 -0.49
CA SER A 98 -10.66 1.98 -0.25
C SER A 98 -9.88 2.04 -1.56
N THR A 99 -8.79 2.80 -1.57
CA THR A 99 -7.82 2.82 -2.66
C THR A 99 -6.68 1.81 -2.44
N LEU A 100 -6.72 1.05 -1.33
CA LEU A 100 -5.79 -0.04 -1.08
C LEU A 100 -5.98 -1.16 -2.10
N ALA A 101 -4.86 -1.75 -2.57
CA ALA A 101 -4.92 -2.99 -3.33
C ALA A 101 -5.56 -4.10 -2.48
N PRO A 102 -6.32 -5.02 -3.11
CA PRO A 102 -6.91 -6.15 -2.39
C PRO A 102 -5.85 -7.00 -1.69
N THR A 103 -6.19 -7.54 -0.52
CA THR A 103 -5.35 -8.48 0.23
C THR A 103 -5.45 -9.87 -0.35
N ASP A 104 -4.31 -10.49 -0.67
CA ASP A 104 -4.25 -11.89 -1.11
C ASP A 104 -4.06 -12.85 0.06
N ALA A 105 -3.27 -12.46 1.06
CA ALA A 105 -3.03 -13.25 2.26
C ALA A 105 -2.74 -12.36 3.47
N THR A 106 -2.93 -12.92 4.66
CA THR A 106 -2.61 -12.24 5.92
C THR A 106 -1.71 -13.13 6.77
N ILE A 107 -0.59 -12.58 7.22
CA ILE A 107 0.26 -13.22 8.24
C ILE A 107 -0.17 -12.71 9.60
N GLU A 108 -0.76 -13.59 10.41
CA GLU A 108 -1.31 -13.20 11.70
C GLU A 108 -0.22 -12.87 12.74
N SER A 109 0.88 -13.62 12.74
CA SER A 109 1.98 -13.43 13.69
C SER A 109 3.22 -14.26 13.30
N GLY A 110 4.32 -14.01 13.98
CA GLY A 110 5.49 -14.87 13.98
C GLY A 110 6.55 -14.52 12.95
N ASP A 111 7.20 -15.53 12.42
CA ASP A 111 8.31 -15.41 11.48
C ASP A 111 7.79 -15.39 10.04
N ILE A 112 7.96 -14.26 9.37
CA ILE A 112 7.51 -14.06 7.97
C ILE A 112 8.21 -15.04 7.04
N SER A 113 9.52 -15.28 7.22
CA SER A 113 10.27 -16.23 6.38
C SER A 113 9.75 -17.65 6.52
N ALA A 114 9.47 -18.09 7.73
CA ALA A 114 8.91 -19.42 8.00
C ALA A 114 7.47 -19.53 7.45
N TRP A 115 6.66 -18.49 7.60
CA TRP A 115 5.30 -18.48 7.08
C TRP A 115 5.27 -18.63 5.56
N LEU A 116 6.16 -17.94 4.84
CA LEU A 116 6.25 -18.02 3.37
C LEU A 116 6.69 -19.40 2.87
N VAL A 117 7.54 -20.10 3.63
CA VAL A 117 7.90 -21.49 3.32
C VAL A 117 6.69 -22.41 3.48
N ALA A 118 5.92 -22.24 4.55
CA ALA A 118 4.73 -23.04 4.82
C ALA A 118 3.52 -22.67 3.92
N ASN A 119 3.49 -21.46 3.40
CA ASN A 119 2.40 -20.92 2.57
C ASN A 119 2.97 -20.34 1.27
N PRO A 120 3.43 -21.16 0.33
CA PRO A 120 3.97 -20.70 -0.93
C PRO A 120 2.90 -19.95 -1.73
N ILE A 121 3.34 -18.94 -2.49
CA ILE A 121 2.44 -18.18 -3.34
C ILE A 121 1.79 -19.11 -4.35
N PRO A 122 0.43 -19.10 -4.47
CA PRO A 122 -0.28 -19.96 -5.41
C PRO A 122 0.19 -19.76 -6.86
N ALA A 123 0.30 -20.85 -7.61
CA ALA A 123 0.82 -20.82 -8.98
C ALA A 123 -0.01 -19.94 -9.93
N ASP A 124 -1.31 -19.84 -9.71
CA ASP A 124 -2.24 -18.99 -10.48
C ASP A 124 -2.07 -17.49 -10.19
N LYS A 125 -1.34 -17.12 -9.13
CA LYS A 125 -1.02 -15.76 -8.78
C LYS A 125 0.34 -15.29 -9.31
N ILE A 126 1.16 -16.17 -9.83
CA ILE A 126 2.44 -15.82 -10.45
C ILE A 126 2.21 -14.94 -11.67
N GLY A 127 2.97 -13.83 -11.78
CA GLY A 127 2.78 -12.83 -12.83
C GLY A 127 1.84 -11.68 -12.46
N GLN A 128 1.22 -11.72 -11.29
CA GLN A 128 0.41 -10.66 -10.72
C GLN A 128 1.06 -10.15 -9.43
N GLU A 129 0.73 -8.94 -9.01
CA GLU A 129 1.13 -8.47 -7.70
C GLU A 129 0.42 -9.29 -6.61
N TYR A 130 1.21 -9.84 -5.69
CA TYR A 130 0.71 -10.60 -4.55
C TYR A 130 0.86 -9.77 -3.28
N THR A 131 -0.26 -9.42 -2.66
CA THR A 131 -0.30 -8.53 -1.50
C THR A 131 -0.54 -9.31 -0.23
N ILE A 132 0.42 -9.22 0.71
CA ILE A 132 0.38 -9.88 2.01
C ILE A 132 0.24 -8.81 3.09
N ASP A 133 -0.83 -8.89 3.87
CA ASP A 133 -1.05 -8.00 5.00
C ASP A 133 -0.42 -8.55 6.28
N LEU A 134 0.16 -7.64 7.05
CA LEU A 134 0.54 -7.83 8.44
C LEU A 134 -0.49 -7.13 9.34
N VAL A 135 -0.71 -7.66 10.52
CA VAL A 135 -1.64 -7.08 11.49
C VAL A 135 -1.01 -5.86 12.15
N GLY A 136 -1.72 -4.76 12.20
CA GLY A 136 -1.24 -3.51 12.80
C GLY A 136 -0.79 -3.69 14.26
N GLY A 137 0.37 -3.11 14.59
CA GLY A 137 0.95 -3.12 15.93
C GLY A 137 1.56 -4.43 16.39
N ARG A 138 1.41 -5.51 15.63
CA ARG A 138 2.03 -6.81 15.98
C ARG A 138 3.52 -6.85 15.69
N GLU A 139 4.21 -7.69 16.44
CA GLU A 139 5.63 -7.97 16.31
C GLU A 139 5.83 -9.21 15.44
N TYR A 140 6.73 -9.07 14.46
CA TYR A 140 7.12 -10.12 13.52
C TYR A 140 8.63 -10.28 13.53
N ILE A 141 9.09 -11.42 13.08
CA ILE A 141 10.51 -11.71 12.83
C ILE A 141 10.68 -12.09 11.37
N VAL A 142 11.81 -11.73 10.79
CA VAL A 142 12.36 -12.37 9.60
C VAL A 142 13.69 -12.98 10.02
N SER A 143 13.79 -14.30 10.01
CA SER A 143 14.96 -15.04 10.51
C SER A 143 15.84 -15.63 9.41
N ASP A 144 15.43 -15.54 8.16
CA ASP A 144 16.17 -16.04 7.01
C ASP A 144 15.93 -15.16 5.79
N VAL A 145 16.79 -15.35 4.78
CA VAL A 145 16.61 -14.66 3.49
C VAL A 145 15.27 -15.03 2.87
N ILE A 146 14.57 -14.03 2.37
CA ILE A 146 13.35 -14.20 1.60
C ILE A 146 13.67 -13.77 0.17
N ASP A 147 13.78 -14.73 -0.74
CA ASP A 147 13.95 -14.47 -2.16
C ASP A 147 12.63 -14.76 -2.89
N PHE A 148 11.94 -13.71 -3.27
CA PHE A 148 10.67 -13.83 -3.98
C PHE A 148 10.85 -14.26 -5.45
N GLY A 149 12.08 -14.22 -5.96
CA GLY A 149 12.38 -14.62 -7.33
C GLY A 149 11.56 -13.83 -8.35
N ASN A 150 10.87 -14.55 -9.21
CA ASN A 150 10.08 -13.98 -10.31
C ASN A 150 8.63 -13.61 -9.92
N GLN A 151 8.38 -13.40 -8.63
CA GLN A 151 7.08 -12.99 -8.13
C GLN A 151 7.12 -11.57 -7.61
N GLN A 152 6.21 -10.73 -8.09
CA GLN A 152 5.99 -9.37 -7.55
C GLN A 152 5.20 -9.46 -6.24
N VAL A 153 5.78 -8.96 -5.15
CA VAL A 153 5.19 -9.07 -3.81
C VAL A 153 5.15 -7.71 -3.11
N THR A 154 4.05 -7.44 -2.46
CA THR A 154 3.91 -6.35 -1.48
C THR A 154 3.63 -6.94 -0.11
N ILE A 155 4.42 -6.58 0.89
CA ILE A 155 4.13 -6.83 2.30
C ILE A 155 3.71 -5.49 2.92
N ARG A 156 2.57 -5.48 3.60
CA ARG A 156 1.92 -4.24 4.00
C ARG A 156 1.43 -4.30 5.44
N GLY A 157 1.88 -3.35 6.26
CA GLY A 157 1.33 -3.09 7.58
C GLY A 157 0.19 -2.09 7.55
N SER A 158 -0.18 -1.56 8.71
CA SER A 158 -1.17 -0.47 8.85
C SER A 158 -0.48 0.88 8.93
N LYS A 159 -0.97 1.88 8.20
CA LYS A 159 -0.47 3.26 8.24
C LYS A 159 -0.49 3.88 9.63
N VAL A 160 -1.55 3.63 10.38
CA VAL A 160 -1.80 4.27 11.68
C VAL A 160 -1.24 3.49 12.86
N ASN A 161 -0.88 2.23 12.63
CA ASN A 161 -0.31 1.36 13.64
C ASN A 161 0.63 0.35 12.97
N HIS A 162 1.86 0.76 12.71
CA HIS A 162 2.82 -0.05 11.97
C HIS A 162 3.03 -1.42 12.59
N ALA A 163 3.09 -2.45 11.75
CA ALA A 163 3.66 -3.73 12.15
C ALA A 163 5.15 -3.54 12.45
N LYS A 164 5.66 -4.27 13.43
CA LYS A 164 7.07 -4.22 13.83
C LYS A 164 7.77 -5.48 13.35
N ILE A 165 8.83 -5.30 12.57
CA ILE A 165 9.59 -6.40 11.98
C ILE A 165 11.02 -6.37 12.51
N LYS A 166 11.46 -7.47 13.12
CA LYS A 166 12.82 -7.67 13.56
C LYS A 166 13.55 -8.54 12.54
N MET A 167 14.58 -7.97 11.91
CA MET A 167 15.45 -8.70 10.99
C MET A 167 16.55 -9.39 11.80
N VAL A 168 16.71 -10.70 11.65
CA VAL A 168 17.64 -11.51 12.45
C VAL A 168 18.51 -12.37 11.54
N GLY A 169 19.79 -12.43 11.83
CA GLY A 169 20.72 -13.29 11.10
C GLY A 169 20.79 -12.96 9.62
N ASN A 170 20.63 -13.96 8.78
CA ASN A 170 20.70 -13.82 7.32
C ASN A 170 19.45 -13.21 6.68
N ALA A 171 18.58 -12.58 7.46
CA ALA A 171 17.34 -11.98 6.98
C ALA A 171 17.60 -10.87 5.96
N SER A 172 16.95 -10.95 4.83
CA SER A 172 17.01 -9.99 3.73
C SER A 172 15.83 -10.21 2.80
N PHE A 173 15.39 -9.17 2.11
CA PHE A 173 14.37 -9.27 1.07
C PHE A 173 15.01 -9.15 -0.30
N LEU A 174 14.91 -10.21 -1.10
CA LEU A 174 15.46 -10.27 -2.45
C LEU A 174 14.34 -10.48 -3.48
N THR A 175 14.49 -9.87 -4.63
CA THR A 175 13.52 -9.99 -5.73
C THR A 175 14.19 -9.94 -7.09
N ASN A 176 13.53 -10.52 -8.08
CA ASN A 176 13.86 -10.28 -9.48
C ASN A 176 12.65 -9.73 -10.27
N LYS A 177 11.52 -9.48 -9.58
CA LYS A 177 10.29 -8.99 -10.23
C LYS A 177 9.71 -7.71 -9.64
N GLY A 178 10.17 -7.31 -8.46
CA GLY A 178 9.67 -6.17 -7.71
C GLY A 178 9.18 -6.56 -6.32
N PHE A 179 9.46 -5.68 -5.38
CA PHE A 179 9.08 -5.88 -3.98
C PHE A 179 8.78 -4.54 -3.33
N LYS A 180 7.68 -4.47 -2.60
CA LYS A 180 7.32 -3.30 -1.80
C LYS A 180 7.10 -3.73 -0.36
N LEU A 181 7.69 -2.99 0.57
CA LEU A 181 7.37 -3.06 2.00
C LEU A 181 6.73 -1.74 2.41
N LYS A 182 5.52 -1.81 2.95
CA LYS A 182 4.73 -0.63 3.32
C LYS A 182 4.37 -0.64 4.79
N PHE A 183 4.45 0.51 5.43
CA PHE A 183 3.89 0.79 6.76
C PHE A 183 4.38 -0.17 7.84
N ALA A 184 5.69 -0.30 7.95
CA ALA A 184 6.35 -1.15 8.92
C ALA A 184 7.51 -0.44 9.61
N ASP A 185 7.71 -0.76 10.88
CA ASP A 185 8.93 -0.42 11.62
C ASP A 185 9.88 -1.63 11.56
N VAL A 186 11.04 -1.44 10.97
CA VAL A 186 12.02 -2.50 10.72
C VAL A 186 13.26 -2.27 11.58
N ASP A 187 13.53 -3.20 12.49
CA ASP A 187 14.71 -3.18 13.34
C ASP A 187 15.79 -4.14 12.79
N CYS A 188 16.93 -3.57 12.42
CA CYS A 188 18.05 -4.30 11.80
C CYS A 188 19.21 -4.57 12.78
N ALA A 189 19.02 -4.39 14.09
CA ALA A 189 20.09 -4.54 15.09
C ALA A 189 20.74 -5.94 15.08
N GLU A 190 19.97 -6.99 14.82
CA GLU A 190 20.43 -8.37 14.81
C GLU A 190 20.62 -8.94 13.39
N MET A 191 20.52 -8.11 12.37
CA MET A 191 20.72 -8.50 10.98
C MET A 191 22.22 -8.63 10.66
N THR A 192 22.63 -9.78 10.12
CA THR A 192 24.00 -10.03 9.66
C THR A 192 24.10 -10.13 8.15
N ALA A 193 22.98 -10.17 7.43
CA ALA A 193 22.95 -10.14 5.97
C ALA A 193 23.60 -8.86 5.41
N ALA A 194 24.13 -8.95 4.21
CA ALA A 194 24.82 -7.83 3.57
C ALA A 194 23.92 -6.63 3.24
N THR A 195 22.60 -6.85 3.15
CA THR A 195 21.65 -5.82 2.75
C THR A 195 20.26 -6.10 3.29
N LEU A 196 19.47 -5.05 3.49
CA LEU A 196 18.05 -5.19 3.80
C LEU A 196 17.24 -5.59 2.56
N LEU A 197 17.44 -4.88 1.45
CA LEU A 197 16.81 -5.13 0.16
C LEU A 197 17.87 -5.50 -0.87
N GLY A 198 17.50 -6.36 -1.80
CA GLY A 198 18.40 -6.69 -2.89
C GLY A 198 17.72 -7.44 -4.04
N THR A 199 18.55 -7.81 -5.00
CA THR A 199 18.12 -8.61 -6.14
C THR A 199 18.37 -10.08 -5.90
N SER A 200 17.52 -10.94 -6.51
CA SER A 200 17.70 -12.39 -6.45
C SER A 200 19.10 -12.80 -6.96
N THR A 201 19.70 -13.78 -6.29
CA THR A 201 20.97 -14.37 -6.72
C THR A 201 20.78 -15.42 -7.81
N THR A 202 19.53 -15.84 -8.03
CA THR A 202 19.12 -16.85 -9.03
C THR A 202 17.95 -16.32 -9.85
N PRO A 203 18.18 -15.28 -10.68
CA PRO A 203 17.09 -14.66 -11.44
C PRO A 203 16.53 -15.61 -12.49
N ASP A 204 15.26 -15.40 -12.81
CA ASP A 204 14.58 -16.13 -13.87
C ASP A 204 15.13 -15.72 -15.25
N ALA A 205 15.46 -16.71 -16.08
CA ALA A 205 16.00 -16.47 -17.41
C ALA A 205 15.06 -15.66 -18.32
N SER A 206 13.74 -15.74 -18.09
CA SER A 206 12.74 -14.97 -18.85
C SER A 206 12.84 -13.46 -18.64
N SER A 207 13.44 -13.01 -17.55
CA SER A 207 13.66 -11.59 -17.28
C SER A 207 14.96 -11.04 -17.90
N GLN A 208 15.79 -11.88 -18.53
CA GLN A 208 17.01 -11.48 -19.21
C GLN A 208 16.72 -10.91 -20.60
N VAL A 209 17.27 -9.71 -20.88
CA VAL A 209 17.18 -9.09 -22.21
C VAL A 209 18.41 -9.41 -23.06
N ALA A 210 18.34 -9.08 -24.35
CA ALA A 210 19.39 -9.42 -25.31
C ALA A 210 20.78 -8.88 -24.95
N SER A 211 20.87 -7.74 -24.26
CA SER A 211 22.12 -7.17 -23.77
C SER A 211 22.70 -7.85 -22.53
N GLY A 212 22.01 -8.86 -21.99
CA GLY A 212 22.45 -9.71 -20.89
C GLY A 212 22.02 -9.30 -19.50
N GLU A 213 21.40 -8.11 -19.34
CA GLU A 213 20.87 -7.67 -18.05
C GLU A 213 19.56 -8.39 -17.72
N TYR A 214 19.31 -8.58 -16.42
CA TYR A 214 18.03 -8.98 -15.90
C TYR A 214 17.22 -7.73 -15.54
N VAL A 215 16.02 -7.59 -16.11
CA VAL A 215 15.21 -6.39 -15.94
C VAL A 215 14.21 -6.57 -14.80
N VAL A 216 14.25 -5.65 -13.85
CA VAL A 216 13.23 -5.50 -12.81
C VAL A 216 12.38 -4.27 -13.16
N SER A 217 11.25 -4.49 -13.83
CA SER A 217 10.40 -3.43 -14.40
C SER A 217 9.36 -2.88 -13.43
N THR A 218 9.11 -3.56 -12.31
CA THR A 218 8.21 -3.09 -11.26
C THR A 218 8.99 -2.60 -10.05
N PRO A 219 8.44 -1.71 -9.23
CA PRO A 219 9.20 -1.06 -8.17
C PRO A 219 9.81 -2.02 -7.14
N ILE A 220 11.02 -1.68 -6.70
CA ILE A 220 11.59 -2.11 -5.44
C ILE A 220 11.50 -0.90 -4.51
N MET A 221 10.72 -0.97 -3.43
CA MET A 221 10.54 0.21 -2.60
C MET A 221 10.20 -0.11 -1.14
N LEU A 222 10.57 0.84 -0.29
CA LEU A 222 10.02 1.03 1.04
C LEU A 222 9.09 2.24 1.01
N GLN A 223 7.91 2.12 1.58
CA GLN A 223 6.95 3.22 1.68
C GLN A 223 6.39 3.31 3.10
N GLY A 224 6.48 4.50 3.70
CA GLY A 224 5.98 4.73 5.06
C GLY A 224 6.65 3.86 6.12
N CYS A 225 7.93 3.53 5.95
CA CYS A 225 8.68 2.66 6.84
C CYS A 225 9.64 3.43 7.72
N ASN A 226 9.80 2.98 8.98
CA ASN A 226 10.88 3.39 9.84
C ASN A 226 11.89 2.24 9.92
N VAL A 227 13.10 2.46 9.45
CA VAL A 227 14.20 1.49 9.51
C VAL A 227 15.19 1.95 10.56
N THR A 228 15.46 1.11 11.57
CA THR A 228 16.35 1.43 12.67
C THR A 228 17.51 0.45 12.74
N ASN A 229 18.63 0.91 13.31
CA ASN A 229 19.81 0.10 13.57
C ASN A 229 20.40 -0.57 12.32
N LEU A 230 20.33 0.09 11.18
CA LEU A 230 20.84 -0.46 9.93
C LEU A 230 22.37 -0.33 9.89
N GLY A 231 23.08 -1.44 10.11
CA GLY A 231 24.54 -1.52 10.05
C GLY A 231 25.08 -2.08 8.73
N LYS A 232 24.20 -2.32 7.77
CA LYS A 232 24.50 -2.90 6.45
C LYS A 232 23.93 -2.01 5.35
N LYS A 233 23.99 -2.45 4.09
CA LYS A 233 23.41 -1.70 2.96
C LYS A 233 21.88 -1.71 3.04
N LEU A 234 21.28 -0.63 2.61
CA LEU A 234 19.83 -0.57 2.42
C LEU A 234 19.42 -1.36 1.17
N PHE A 235 20.14 -1.19 0.09
CA PHE A 235 19.97 -1.94 -1.16
C PHE A 235 21.32 -2.40 -1.72
N TYR A 236 21.34 -3.65 -2.22
CA TYR A 236 22.51 -4.22 -2.87
C TYR A 236 22.07 -5.22 -3.96
N ASP A 237 22.68 -5.13 -5.15
CA ASP A 237 22.41 -6.05 -6.26
C ASP A 237 23.01 -7.45 -6.08
N MET A 238 23.54 -7.74 -4.90
CA MET A 238 24.16 -8.99 -4.48
C MET A 238 25.39 -9.40 -5.28
N ASN A 239 25.87 -8.57 -6.19
CA ASN A 239 27.08 -8.79 -6.99
C ASN A 239 27.15 -10.17 -7.69
N LYS A 240 26.00 -10.69 -8.13
CA LYS A 240 25.93 -12.00 -8.79
C LYS A 240 25.73 -11.89 -10.29
N VAL A 241 24.81 -11.04 -10.72
CA VAL A 241 24.47 -10.80 -12.12
C VAL A 241 24.23 -9.31 -12.35
N LYS A 242 24.23 -8.91 -13.60
CA LYS A 242 23.92 -7.53 -13.98
C LYS A 242 22.41 -7.34 -14.06
N TYR A 243 21.91 -6.34 -13.37
CA TYR A 243 20.51 -5.96 -13.36
C TYR A 243 20.25 -4.61 -14.03
N CYS A 244 19.07 -4.42 -14.57
CA CYS A 244 18.48 -3.13 -14.87
C CYS A 244 17.24 -2.95 -14.00
N ILE A 245 17.32 -2.09 -13.00
CA ILE A 245 16.25 -1.83 -12.04
C ILE A 245 15.62 -0.51 -12.42
N ASP A 246 14.36 -0.56 -12.87
CA ASP A 246 13.67 0.60 -13.42
C ASP A 246 13.18 1.58 -12.34
N TYR A 247 12.98 1.09 -11.12
CA TYR A 247 12.53 1.92 -10.02
C TYR A 247 13.05 1.38 -8.68
N LEU A 248 13.83 2.19 -7.99
CA LEU A 248 14.19 1.98 -6.58
C LEU A 248 13.74 3.21 -5.80
N GLY A 249 12.83 3.03 -4.84
CA GLY A 249 12.21 4.13 -4.13
C GLY A 249 12.18 3.96 -2.62
N PHE A 250 12.29 5.09 -1.92
CA PHE A 250 12.17 5.19 -0.46
C PHE A 250 11.25 6.37 -0.15
N ASP A 251 9.96 6.10 -0.16
CA ASP A 251 8.91 7.10 -0.05
C ASP A 251 8.40 7.20 1.38
N ASP A 252 8.40 8.42 1.94
CA ASP A 252 7.97 8.69 3.32
C ASP A 252 8.61 7.73 4.34
N CYS A 253 9.93 7.60 4.25
CA CYS A 253 10.71 6.70 5.11
C CYS A 253 11.65 7.48 6.03
N ASN A 254 11.83 6.93 7.23
CA ASN A 254 12.88 7.35 8.14
C ASN A 254 13.88 6.20 8.30
N ILE A 255 15.12 6.42 7.86
CA ILE A 255 16.15 5.37 7.83
C ILE A 255 17.32 5.79 8.71
N GLN A 256 17.53 5.05 9.79
CA GLN A 256 18.63 5.27 10.74
C GLN A 256 19.76 4.27 10.45
N MET A 257 20.86 4.80 9.95
CA MET A 257 22.11 4.06 9.76
C MET A 257 22.96 4.10 11.03
N LEU A 258 23.55 2.96 11.41
CA LEU A 258 24.48 2.89 12.55
C LEU A 258 25.88 3.39 12.21
N GLN A 259 26.26 3.34 10.92
CA GLN A 259 27.57 3.77 10.45
C GLN A 259 27.45 4.32 9.02
N SER A 260 28.41 5.15 8.61
CA SER A 260 28.46 5.61 7.24
C SER A 260 28.99 4.50 6.35
N ASP A 261 28.12 3.79 5.70
CA ASP A 261 28.40 2.79 4.68
C ASP A 261 27.70 3.19 3.38
N VAL A 262 27.91 2.42 2.35
CA VAL A 262 27.21 2.58 1.08
C VAL A 262 25.75 2.20 1.28
N LEU A 263 24.85 3.17 1.13
CA LEU A 263 23.43 2.96 1.28
C LEU A 263 22.87 2.07 0.17
N VAL A 264 23.26 2.37 -1.08
CA VAL A 264 22.83 1.67 -2.29
C VAL A 264 24.08 1.24 -3.06
N HIS A 265 24.17 -0.03 -3.41
CA HIS A 265 25.33 -0.58 -4.10
C HIS A 265 24.91 -1.46 -5.29
N ALA A 266 25.40 -1.10 -6.48
CA ALA A 266 25.27 -1.86 -7.71
C ALA A 266 26.66 -2.32 -8.18
N ALA A 267 27.07 -3.53 -7.78
CA ALA A 267 28.45 -3.99 -7.93
C ALA A 267 28.78 -4.58 -9.30
N LYS A 268 27.79 -5.09 -10.03
CA LYS A 268 27.96 -5.67 -11.38
C LYS A 268 27.66 -4.69 -12.51
N SER A 269 27.89 -3.40 -12.27
CA SER A 269 27.51 -2.35 -13.22
C SER A 269 26.02 -2.36 -13.57
N SER A 270 25.19 -2.77 -12.63
CA SER A 270 23.74 -2.69 -12.76
C SER A 270 23.31 -1.23 -12.93
N ILE A 271 22.22 -1.03 -13.66
CA ILE A 271 21.59 0.27 -13.84
C ILE A 271 20.44 0.37 -12.87
N ILE A 272 20.44 1.43 -12.05
CA ILE A 272 19.37 1.69 -11.08
C ILE A 272 18.82 3.08 -11.34
N ARG A 273 17.50 3.17 -11.50
CA ARG A 273 16.80 4.45 -11.51
C ARG A 273 16.17 4.64 -10.14
N MET A 274 16.44 5.79 -9.52
CA MET A 274 15.93 6.14 -8.21
C MET A 274 14.90 7.27 -8.34
N ASP A 275 13.83 7.13 -7.56
CA ASP A 275 12.76 8.11 -7.50
C ASP A 275 12.34 8.37 -6.03
#